data_ee14b41d12ca49d60c989040df2eeef4
#
_entry.id   ee14b41d12ca49d60c989040df2eeef4
#
_cell.length_a   1.000
_cell.length_b   1.000
_cell.length_c   1.000
_cell.angle_alpha   90.00
_cell.angle_beta   90.00
_cell.angle_gamma   90.00
#
_symmetry.space_group_name_H-M   'P 1'
#
loop_
_entity.id
_entity.type
_entity.pdbx_description
1 polymer ?
#
loop_
_entity_poly.entity_id
_entity_poly.type
_entity_poly.pdbx_seq_one_letter_code
_entity_poly.pdbx_strand_id
1 'polypeptide(L)'
;MVDIIQKYKATVFFTAPTAYRFMLSAMDEGADLSSLRAAVSAGETLPSPVYKDWIEKTGKPMLDGIGATEMLHIFISNRFDDHAPACTGRAVTGYEVKVIDEDNNRVPNGTVGRLAVKGPTGCRYLADDRQANYVLDGWNITGDSFSMDNDGYLYFAARNDDMIISGGYNIAGPEVEAALLAHEQVA
;
A
#
# COMPACT_ATOMS: atom_id res chain seq x y z
N MET A 1 21.77 -1.86 -5.74
CA MET A 1 20.64 -2.83 -5.67
C MET A 1 20.55 -3.66 -6.95
N VAL A 2 20.54 -3.05 -8.11
CA VAL A 2 20.52 -3.76 -9.41
C VAL A 2 21.63 -4.81 -9.49
N ASP A 3 22.88 -4.44 -9.19
CA ASP A 3 24.03 -5.37 -9.22
C ASP A 3 23.85 -6.59 -8.30
N ILE A 4 23.19 -6.42 -7.16
CA ILE A 4 22.90 -7.52 -6.24
C ILE A 4 21.89 -8.48 -6.86
N ILE A 5 20.82 -7.94 -7.44
CA ILE A 5 19.79 -8.74 -8.13
C ILE A 5 20.44 -9.55 -9.26
N GLN A 6 21.26 -8.90 -10.08
CA GLN A 6 21.97 -9.54 -11.20
C GLN A 6 22.94 -10.61 -10.70
N LYS A 7 23.78 -10.27 -9.70
CA LYS A 7 24.81 -11.17 -9.16
C LYS A 7 24.21 -12.44 -8.54
N TYR A 8 23.16 -12.30 -7.76
CA TYR A 8 22.56 -13.40 -7.01
C TYR A 8 21.33 -14.02 -7.69
N LYS A 9 20.95 -13.50 -8.87
CA LYS A 9 19.79 -13.95 -9.63
C LYS A 9 18.53 -13.98 -8.76
N ALA A 10 18.31 -12.88 -8.01
CA ALA A 10 17.15 -12.76 -7.16
C ALA A 10 15.86 -12.92 -7.96
N THR A 11 14.88 -13.66 -7.42
CA THR A 11 13.62 -13.95 -8.11
C THR A 11 12.46 -13.07 -7.63
N VAL A 12 12.57 -12.52 -6.44
CA VAL A 12 11.63 -11.54 -5.86
C VAL A 12 12.45 -10.44 -5.21
N PHE A 13 12.06 -9.21 -5.46
CA PHE A 13 12.64 -8.04 -4.82
C PHE A 13 11.57 -7.30 -4.04
N PHE A 14 11.78 -7.11 -2.74
CA PHE A 14 10.83 -6.47 -1.83
C PHE A 14 11.48 -5.24 -1.21
N THR A 15 10.86 -4.06 -1.40
CA THR A 15 11.30 -2.82 -0.75
C THR A 15 10.19 -1.76 -0.77
N ALA A 16 10.48 -0.57 -0.21
CA ALA A 16 9.56 0.57 -0.22
C ALA A 16 9.61 1.34 -1.56
N PRO A 17 8.54 2.04 -1.95
CA PRO A 17 8.46 2.88 -3.14
C PRO A 17 9.63 3.84 -3.33
N THR A 18 10.08 4.49 -2.27
CA THR A 18 11.24 5.39 -2.30
C THR A 18 12.50 4.70 -2.84
N ALA A 19 12.76 3.46 -2.41
CA ALA A 19 13.92 2.70 -2.90
C ALA A 19 13.76 2.30 -4.38
N TYR A 20 12.54 1.98 -4.83
CA TYR A 20 12.28 1.76 -6.26
C TYR A 20 12.54 3.02 -7.09
N ARG A 21 12.13 4.19 -6.64
CA ARG A 21 12.40 5.46 -7.32
C ARG A 21 13.91 5.70 -7.48
N PHE A 22 14.68 5.53 -6.42
CA PHE A 22 16.15 5.65 -6.51
C PHE A 22 16.77 4.59 -7.44
N MET A 23 16.26 3.36 -7.38
CA MET A 23 16.75 2.29 -8.26
C MET A 23 16.46 2.59 -9.74
N LEU A 24 15.26 3.07 -10.07
CA LEU A 24 14.85 3.45 -11.42
C LEU A 24 15.68 4.61 -11.97
N SER A 25 16.00 5.61 -11.13
CA SER A 25 16.83 6.76 -11.54
C SER A 25 18.30 6.40 -11.78
N ALA A 26 18.81 5.36 -11.11
CA ALA A 26 20.19 4.91 -11.18
C ALA A 26 20.38 3.65 -12.05
N MET A 27 19.32 3.15 -12.67
CA MET A 27 19.38 1.92 -13.44
C MET A 27 19.86 2.18 -14.86
N ASP A 28 20.93 1.51 -15.25
CA ASP A 28 21.45 1.55 -16.62
C ASP A 28 20.51 0.86 -17.60
N GLU A 29 20.50 1.32 -18.88
CA GLU A 29 19.67 0.75 -19.95
C GLU A 29 19.94 -0.74 -20.22
N GLY A 30 21.10 -1.25 -19.82
CA GLY A 30 21.49 -2.66 -19.99
C GLY A 30 21.28 -3.54 -18.74
N ALA A 31 20.57 -3.07 -17.73
CA ALA A 31 20.38 -3.81 -16.48
C ALA A 31 19.60 -5.11 -16.70
N ASP A 32 20.21 -6.26 -16.40
CA ASP A 32 19.58 -7.58 -16.52
C ASP A 32 18.78 -7.92 -15.25
N LEU A 33 17.48 -7.68 -15.29
CA LEU A 33 16.52 -8.08 -14.25
C LEU A 33 15.69 -9.31 -14.65
N SER A 34 16.16 -10.10 -15.64
CA SER A 34 15.43 -11.26 -16.18
C SER A 34 15.10 -12.31 -15.12
N SER A 35 15.93 -12.44 -14.09
CA SER A 35 15.71 -13.37 -12.98
C SER A 35 14.51 -13.01 -12.09
N LEU A 36 14.12 -11.72 -12.05
CA LEU A 36 12.96 -11.30 -11.24
C LEU A 36 11.68 -11.85 -11.84
N ARG A 37 10.86 -12.47 -10.99
CA ARG A 37 9.46 -12.83 -11.28
C ARG A 37 8.53 -11.68 -10.92
N ALA A 38 8.79 -11.01 -9.80
CA ALA A 38 8.00 -9.89 -9.32
C ALA A 38 8.86 -8.95 -8.45
N ALA A 39 8.44 -7.69 -8.43
CA ALA A 39 8.78 -6.71 -7.42
C ALA A 39 7.62 -6.58 -6.43
N VAL A 40 7.91 -6.39 -5.16
CA VAL A 40 6.89 -6.16 -4.11
C VAL A 40 7.16 -4.81 -3.44
N SER A 41 6.15 -3.97 -3.41
CA SER A 41 6.18 -2.65 -2.80
C SER A 41 5.30 -2.63 -1.55
N ALA A 42 5.83 -2.16 -0.44
CA ALA A 42 5.07 -1.93 0.79
C ALA A 42 5.80 -0.97 1.74
N GLY A 43 5.09 -0.50 2.76
CA GLY A 43 5.62 0.39 3.80
C GLY A 43 5.39 1.87 3.55
N GLU A 44 5.13 2.25 2.32
CA GLU A 44 4.76 3.60 1.88
C GLU A 44 3.69 3.47 0.80
N THR A 45 2.98 4.55 0.51
CA THR A 45 2.06 4.60 -0.65
C THR A 45 2.86 4.50 -1.94
N LEU A 46 2.49 3.59 -2.83
CA LEU A 46 3.14 3.42 -4.14
C LEU A 46 2.64 4.50 -5.13
N PRO A 47 3.48 5.48 -5.52
CA PRO A 47 3.07 6.47 -6.51
C PRO A 47 2.86 5.82 -7.89
N SER A 48 1.76 6.19 -8.56
CA SER A 48 1.46 5.69 -9.92
C SER A 48 2.59 5.90 -10.93
N PRO A 49 3.36 7.01 -10.94
CA PRO A 49 4.51 7.16 -11.80
C PRO A 49 5.57 6.08 -11.55
N VAL A 50 5.93 5.81 -10.29
CA VAL A 50 6.94 4.78 -9.95
C VAL A 50 6.52 3.39 -10.43
N TYR A 51 5.24 3.06 -10.24
CA TYR A 51 4.68 1.81 -10.76
C TYR A 51 4.80 1.71 -12.29
N LYS A 52 4.39 2.77 -13.02
CA LYS A 52 4.43 2.81 -14.48
C LYS A 52 5.86 2.72 -15.02
N ASP A 53 6.78 3.50 -14.46
CA ASP A 53 8.19 3.51 -14.86
C ASP A 53 8.84 2.14 -14.60
N TRP A 54 8.46 1.48 -13.51
CA TRP A 54 8.94 0.13 -13.23
C TRP A 54 8.49 -0.87 -14.30
N ILE A 55 7.19 -0.88 -14.63
CA ILE A 55 6.65 -1.78 -15.67
C ILE A 55 7.29 -1.48 -17.02
N GLU A 56 7.42 -0.20 -17.38
CA GLU A 56 7.99 0.22 -18.65
C GLU A 56 9.46 -0.21 -18.79
N LYS A 57 10.28 0.06 -17.77
CA LYS A 57 11.72 -0.24 -17.80
C LYS A 57 12.06 -1.73 -17.66
N THR A 58 11.25 -2.48 -16.92
CA THR A 58 11.62 -3.85 -16.54
C THR A 58 10.73 -4.93 -17.15
N GLY A 59 9.52 -4.60 -17.56
CA GLY A 59 8.50 -5.57 -17.98
C GLY A 59 8.06 -6.53 -16.85
N LYS A 60 8.40 -6.23 -15.59
CA LYS A 60 8.14 -7.11 -14.44
C LYS A 60 6.97 -6.60 -13.61
N PRO A 61 6.07 -7.49 -13.14
CA PRO A 61 4.97 -7.07 -12.28
C PRO A 61 5.50 -6.45 -10.99
N MET A 62 4.81 -5.37 -10.56
CA MET A 62 5.02 -4.75 -9.24
C MET A 62 3.75 -4.94 -8.43
N LEU A 63 3.88 -5.63 -7.32
CA LEU A 63 2.79 -5.97 -6.42
C LEU A 63 2.82 -5.02 -5.25
N ASP A 64 1.86 -4.11 -5.19
CA ASP A 64 1.67 -3.26 -4.02
C ASP A 64 0.92 -4.01 -2.92
N GLY A 65 1.14 -3.62 -1.68
CA GLY A 65 0.44 -4.22 -0.55
C GLY A 65 0.59 -3.42 0.73
N ILE A 66 -0.40 -3.53 1.59
CA ILE A 66 -0.36 -2.96 2.93
C ILE A 66 -0.30 -4.04 3.99
N GLY A 67 0.57 -3.81 4.95
CA GLY A 67 0.69 -4.56 6.18
C GLY A 67 0.78 -3.64 7.38
N ALA A 68 0.80 -4.20 8.55
CA ALA A 68 1.03 -3.49 9.80
C ALA A 68 1.85 -4.36 10.75
N THR A 69 2.62 -3.73 11.63
CA THR A 69 3.37 -4.43 12.68
C THR A 69 2.45 -5.31 13.51
N GLU A 70 1.26 -4.81 13.81
CA GLU A 70 0.21 -5.48 14.58
C GLU A 70 -0.33 -6.72 13.88
N MET A 71 -0.29 -6.75 12.54
CA MET A 71 -0.73 -7.88 11.73
C MET A 71 0.42 -8.75 11.24
N LEU A 72 1.64 -8.50 11.67
CA LEU A 72 2.92 -9.16 11.36
C LEU A 72 3.41 -8.93 9.93
N HIS A 73 2.55 -8.85 8.95
CA HIS A 73 2.91 -8.72 7.53
C HIS A 73 1.75 -8.11 6.72
N ILE A 74 1.82 -8.27 5.40
CA ILE A 74 0.82 -7.82 4.42
C ILE A 74 -0.48 -8.62 4.60
N PHE A 75 -1.60 -7.92 4.63
CA PHE A 75 -2.96 -8.48 4.71
C PHE A 75 -3.86 -8.04 3.55
N ILE A 76 -3.45 -7.03 2.78
CA ILE A 76 -4.03 -6.64 1.48
C ILE A 76 -2.88 -6.58 0.49
N SER A 77 -3.06 -7.14 -0.71
CA SER A 77 -2.04 -7.14 -1.75
C SER A 77 -2.63 -7.26 -3.14
N ASN A 78 -1.94 -6.68 -4.10
CA ASN A 78 -2.06 -7.07 -5.50
C ASN A 78 -1.66 -8.53 -5.69
N ARG A 79 -2.12 -9.15 -6.77
CA ARG A 79 -1.75 -10.50 -7.18
C ARG A 79 -0.88 -10.43 -8.43
N PHE A 80 -0.19 -11.52 -8.70
CA PHE A 80 0.76 -11.63 -9.82
C PHE A 80 0.11 -11.35 -11.18
N ASP A 81 -1.10 -11.80 -11.36
CA ASP A 81 -1.92 -11.68 -12.57
C ASP A 81 -3.02 -10.61 -12.47
N ASP A 82 -3.03 -9.85 -11.38
CA ASP A 82 -4.08 -8.89 -11.04
C ASP A 82 -3.49 -7.73 -10.22
N HIS A 83 -2.82 -6.83 -10.91
CA HIS A 83 -2.17 -5.64 -10.32
C HIS A 83 -2.39 -4.40 -11.19
N ALA A 84 -2.56 -3.25 -10.56
CA ALA A 84 -2.82 -1.99 -11.23
C ALA A 84 -2.22 -0.80 -10.46
N PRO A 85 -1.92 0.33 -11.15
CA PRO A 85 -1.47 1.54 -10.48
C PRO A 85 -2.55 2.10 -9.54
N ALA A 86 -2.12 2.69 -8.44
CA ALA A 86 -2.97 3.30 -7.41
C ALA A 86 -3.95 2.33 -6.71
N CYS A 87 -3.82 1.04 -6.91
CA CYS A 87 -4.62 0.00 -6.28
C CYS A 87 -3.75 -0.83 -5.34
N THR A 88 -4.09 -0.90 -4.07
CA THR A 88 -3.37 -1.73 -3.09
C THR A 88 -3.71 -3.22 -3.23
N GLY A 89 -4.79 -3.53 -3.95
CA GLY A 89 -5.22 -4.90 -4.19
C GLY A 89 -6.43 -5.32 -3.35
N ARG A 90 -6.49 -6.62 -3.02
CA ARG A 90 -7.58 -7.24 -2.26
C ARG A 90 -7.06 -7.91 -1.00
N ALA A 91 -7.96 -8.26 -0.09
CA ALA A 91 -7.61 -9.06 1.08
C ALA A 91 -6.86 -10.34 0.68
N VAL A 92 -5.76 -10.60 1.36
CA VAL A 92 -5.04 -11.87 1.25
C VAL A 92 -5.91 -13.00 1.81
N THR A 93 -5.85 -14.17 1.21
CA THR A 93 -6.64 -15.33 1.63
C THR A 93 -6.49 -15.60 3.13
N GLY A 94 -7.61 -15.68 3.82
CA GLY A 94 -7.69 -15.85 5.28
C GLY A 94 -7.89 -14.54 6.06
N TYR A 95 -7.80 -13.39 5.39
CA TYR A 95 -8.17 -12.10 5.95
C TYR A 95 -9.51 -11.61 5.43
N GLU A 96 -10.25 -10.95 6.30
CA GLU A 96 -11.44 -10.20 5.98
C GLU A 96 -11.15 -8.71 6.20
N VAL A 97 -11.69 -7.86 5.32
CA VAL A 97 -11.52 -6.41 5.41
C VAL A 97 -12.86 -5.70 5.24
N LYS A 98 -13.01 -4.58 5.88
CA LYS A 98 -14.13 -3.66 5.69
C LYS A 98 -13.66 -2.22 5.87
N VAL A 99 -14.38 -1.30 5.23
CA VAL A 99 -14.22 0.13 5.43
C VAL A 99 -15.38 0.60 6.30
N ILE A 100 -15.08 1.36 7.36
CA ILE A 100 -16.04 1.76 8.40
C ILE A 100 -16.03 3.27 8.65
N ASP A 101 -17.15 3.79 9.12
CA ASP A 101 -17.29 5.16 9.62
C ASP A 101 -16.79 5.31 11.08
N GLU A 102 -16.99 6.48 11.65
CA GLU A 102 -16.60 6.78 13.03
C GLU A 102 -17.43 6.00 14.07
N ASP A 103 -18.63 5.57 13.70
CA ASP A 103 -19.52 4.75 14.55
C ASP A 103 -19.26 3.24 14.36
N ASN A 104 -18.21 2.85 13.62
CA ASN A 104 -17.80 1.47 13.28
C ASN A 104 -18.80 0.73 12.36
N ASN A 105 -19.72 1.42 11.71
CA ASN A 105 -20.59 0.83 10.70
C ASN A 105 -19.86 0.73 9.37
N ARG A 106 -20.16 -0.33 8.60
CA ARG A 106 -19.61 -0.45 7.24
C ARG A 106 -20.16 0.66 6.34
N VAL A 107 -19.28 1.36 5.64
CA VAL A 107 -19.68 2.37 4.65
C VAL A 107 -20.01 1.73 3.30
N PRO A 108 -20.79 2.42 2.44
CA PRO A 108 -21.01 2.01 1.06
C PRO A 108 -19.69 1.92 0.27
N ASN A 109 -19.64 1.00 -0.70
CA ASN A 109 -18.51 0.90 -1.58
C ASN A 109 -18.25 2.23 -2.32
N GLY A 110 -16.97 2.57 -2.52
CA GLY A 110 -16.53 3.86 -3.06
C GLY A 110 -16.42 4.99 -2.03
N THR A 111 -16.93 4.80 -0.81
CA THR A 111 -16.79 5.78 0.26
C THR A 111 -15.48 5.56 1.02
N VAL A 112 -14.76 6.64 1.30
CA VAL A 112 -13.56 6.62 2.14
C VAL A 112 -13.97 6.48 3.61
N GLY A 113 -13.26 5.63 4.34
CA GLY A 113 -13.42 5.42 5.77
C GLY A 113 -12.23 4.67 6.35
N ARG A 114 -12.29 4.36 7.63
CA ARG A 114 -11.24 3.66 8.35
C ARG A 114 -11.18 2.18 7.92
N LEU A 115 -9.98 1.69 7.67
CA LEU A 115 -9.77 0.28 7.35
C LEU A 115 -9.80 -0.58 8.62
N ALA A 116 -10.65 -1.60 8.62
CA ALA A 116 -10.70 -2.63 9.63
C ALA A 116 -10.36 -3.99 9.02
N VAL A 117 -9.50 -4.76 9.71
CA VAL A 117 -9.03 -6.06 9.24
C VAL A 117 -9.21 -7.13 10.32
N LYS A 118 -9.60 -8.33 9.91
CA LYS A 118 -9.72 -9.52 10.74
C LYS A 118 -9.07 -10.69 10.03
N GLY A 119 -8.31 -11.52 10.76
CA GLY A 119 -7.62 -12.65 10.15
C GLY A 119 -6.86 -13.50 11.16
N PRO A 120 -5.99 -14.38 10.68
CA PRO A 120 -5.24 -15.32 11.52
C PRO A 120 -4.14 -14.67 12.35
N THR A 121 -3.80 -13.42 12.06
CA THR A 121 -2.81 -12.62 12.79
C THR A 121 -3.46 -11.42 13.46
N GLY A 122 -2.77 -10.83 14.40
CA GLY A 122 -3.18 -9.67 15.16
C GLY A 122 -2.24 -9.50 16.35
N CYS A 123 -2.30 -8.38 17.03
CA CYS A 123 -1.50 -8.18 18.22
C CYS A 123 -2.34 -7.92 19.47
N ARG A 124 -1.69 -8.10 20.59
CA ARG A 124 -2.16 -7.60 21.86
C ARG A 124 -1.07 -6.69 22.45
N TYR A 125 -1.38 -5.42 22.57
CA TYR A 125 -0.48 -4.47 23.22
C TYR A 125 -0.27 -4.86 24.69
N LEU A 126 0.97 -4.85 25.13
CA LEU A 126 1.33 -5.21 26.50
C LEU A 126 1.11 -4.02 27.43
N ALA A 127 0.13 -4.12 28.33
CA ALA A 127 -0.21 -3.10 29.31
C ALA A 127 -0.36 -1.68 28.72
N ASP A 128 -1.08 -1.57 27.60
CA ASP A 128 -1.25 -0.33 26.86
C ASP A 128 -2.72 -0.13 26.51
N ASP A 129 -3.26 1.02 26.87
CA ASP A 129 -4.68 1.36 26.71
C ASP A 129 -5.11 1.49 25.23
N ARG A 130 -4.16 1.63 24.30
CA ARG A 130 -4.44 1.61 22.86
C ARG A 130 -5.13 0.33 22.41
N GLN A 131 -4.98 -0.76 23.16
CA GLN A 131 -5.63 -2.04 22.86
C GLN A 131 -7.15 -1.90 22.69
N ALA A 132 -7.80 -1.09 23.53
CA ALA A 132 -9.25 -0.90 23.51
C ALA A 132 -9.73 -0.17 22.23
N ASN A 133 -8.87 0.67 21.64
CA ASN A 133 -9.20 1.40 20.41
C ASN A 133 -8.75 0.64 19.16
N TYR A 134 -7.73 -0.21 19.28
CA TYR A 134 -7.17 -0.95 18.16
C TYR A 134 -7.97 -2.21 17.82
N VAL A 135 -8.51 -2.92 18.81
CA VAL A 135 -9.30 -4.13 18.57
C VAL A 135 -10.73 -3.91 19.06
N LEU A 136 -11.66 -3.83 18.10
CA LEU A 136 -13.10 -3.67 18.34
C LEU A 136 -13.83 -4.87 17.75
N ASP A 137 -14.54 -5.64 18.58
CA ASP A 137 -15.33 -6.81 18.19
C ASP A 137 -14.55 -7.84 17.32
N GLY A 138 -13.26 -8.01 17.64
CA GLY A 138 -12.36 -8.91 16.91
C GLY A 138 -11.84 -8.36 15.58
N TRP A 139 -12.07 -7.08 15.28
CA TRP A 139 -11.49 -6.36 14.16
C TRP A 139 -10.35 -5.47 14.64
N ASN A 140 -9.24 -5.53 13.93
CA ASN A 140 -8.13 -4.60 14.13
C ASN A 140 -8.41 -3.34 13.30
N ILE A 141 -8.52 -2.20 13.97
CA ILE A 141 -8.76 -0.91 13.32
C ILE A 141 -7.40 -0.31 12.99
N THR A 142 -7.05 -0.28 11.72
CA THR A 142 -5.77 0.29 11.30
C THR A 142 -5.80 1.82 11.38
N GLY A 143 -4.63 2.45 11.39
CA GLY A 143 -4.55 3.90 11.31
C GLY A 143 -4.74 4.46 9.90
N ASP A 144 -5.22 3.64 8.97
CA ASP A 144 -5.30 3.97 7.54
C ASP A 144 -6.74 4.11 7.07
N SER A 145 -6.97 5.07 6.17
CA SER A 145 -8.24 5.28 5.47
C SER A 145 -8.18 4.72 4.06
N PHE A 146 -9.22 4.02 3.66
CA PHE A 146 -9.37 3.38 2.37
C PHE A 146 -10.77 3.59 1.79
N SER A 147 -10.90 3.47 0.49
CA SER A 147 -12.16 3.11 -0.16
C SER A 147 -12.08 1.71 -0.74
N MET A 148 -13.22 1.03 -0.87
CA MET A 148 -13.32 -0.29 -1.47
C MET A 148 -14.35 -0.23 -2.59
N ASP A 149 -14.01 -0.75 -3.76
CA ASP A 149 -14.95 -0.82 -4.88
C ASP A 149 -15.87 -2.05 -4.82
N ASN A 150 -16.73 -2.21 -5.84
CA ASN A 150 -17.69 -3.31 -5.90
C ASN A 150 -17.05 -4.68 -6.16
N ASP A 151 -15.82 -4.70 -6.68
CA ASP A 151 -15.05 -5.91 -6.95
C ASP A 151 -14.12 -6.29 -5.79
N GLY A 152 -14.13 -5.49 -4.69
CA GLY A 152 -13.36 -5.70 -3.48
C GLY A 152 -11.91 -5.21 -3.55
N TYR A 153 -11.57 -4.39 -4.53
CA TYR A 153 -10.28 -3.70 -4.57
C TYR A 153 -10.25 -2.53 -3.60
N LEU A 154 -9.12 -2.35 -2.98
CA LEU A 154 -8.89 -1.32 -1.99
C LEU A 154 -7.93 -0.26 -2.52
N TYR A 155 -8.29 0.97 -2.27
CA TYR A 155 -7.56 2.17 -2.68
C TYR A 155 -7.22 2.96 -1.43
N PHE A 156 -5.93 3.13 -1.18
CA PHE A 156 -5.43 3.93 -0.07
C PHE A 156 -5.83 5.40 -0.25
N ALA A 157 -6.38 6.02 0.78
CA ALA A 157 -6.69 7.44 0.78
C ALA A 157 -5.65 8.24 1.57
N ALA A 158 -5.51 7.96 2.86
CA ALA A 158 -4.56 8.63 3.74
C ALA A 158 -4.36 7.85 5.04
N ARG A 159 -3.39 8.25 5.84
CA ARG A 159 -3.41 7.92 7.27
C ARG A 159 -4.38 8.84 8.00
N ASN A 160 -5.03 8.31 9.03
CA ASN A 160 -6.02 9.08 9.79
C ASN A 160 -5.39 10.28 10.52
N ASP A 161 -4.12 10.15 10.93
CA ASP A 161 -3.33 11.15 11.62
C ASP A 161 -2.64 12.17 10.67
N ASP A 162 -2.56 11.86 9.36
CA ASP A 162 -1.94 12.71 8.33
C ASP A 162 -2.98 13.44 7.45
N MET A 163 -4.26 13.36 7.81
CA MET A 163 -5.33 14.03 7.07
C MET A 163 -5.24 15.55 7.25
N ILE A 164 -5.12 16.28 6.15
CA ILE A 164 -5.10 17.74 6.14
C ILE A 164 -6.54 18.25 6.22
N ILE A 165 -6.86 19.00 7.27
CA ILE A 165 -8.17 19.62 7.40
C ILE A 165 -8.06 21.10 6.99
N SER A 166 -8.77 21.48 5.93
CA SER A 166 -8.81 22.85 5.43
C SER A 166 -10.23 23.30 5.10
N GLY A 167 -10.70 24.34 5.76
CA GLY A 167 -12.04 24.89 5.53
C GLY A 167 -13.20 23.89 5.74
N GLY A 168 -12.99 22.85 6.56
CA GLY A 168 -13.96 21.78 6.80
C GLY A 168 -13.89 20.62 5.80
N TYR A 169 -12.93 20.66 4.88
CA TYR A 169 -12.65 19.57 3.94
C TYR A 169 -11.48 18.73 4.43
N ASN A 170 -11.61 17.40 4.29
CA ASN A 170 -10.53 16.46 4.51
C ASN A 170 -9.77 16.27 3.18
N ILE A 171 -8.49 16.65 3.17
CA ILE A 171 -7.61 16.52 2.01
C ILE A 171 -6.59 15.44 2.33
N ALA A 172 -6.50 14.43 1.48
CA ALA A 172 -5.51 13.38 1.62
C ALA A 172 -4.11 13.88 1.23
N GLY A 173 -3.11 13.71 2.10
CA GLY A 173 -1.73 14.06 1.80
C GLY A 173 -1.24 13.51 0.46
N PRO A 174 -1.47 12.21 0.15
CA PRO A 174 -1.11 11.62 -1.14
C PRO A 174 -1.72 12.29 -2.38
N GLU A 175 -2.91 12.90 -2.28
CA GLU A 175 -3.48 13.67 -3.40
C GLU A 175 -2.68 14.94 -3.68
N VAL A 176 -2.24 15.62 -2.62
CA VAL A 176 -1.37 16.81 -2.74
C VAL A 176 -0.01 16.43 -3.31
N GLU A 177 0.58 15.36 -2.80
CA GLU A 177 1.86 14.82 -3.28
C GLU A 177 1.79 14.42 -4.76
N ALA A 178 0.72 13.73 -5.17
CA ALA A 178 0.52 13.34 -6.57
C ALA A 178 0.38 14.56 -7.48
N ALA A 179 -0.31 15.62 -7.04
CA ALA A 179 -0.43 16.86 -7.79
C ALA A 179 0.92 17.59 -7.91
N LEU A 180 1.73 17.60 -6.85
CA LEU A 180 3.07 18.18 -6.86
C LEU A 180 4.03 17.39 -7.77
N LEU A 181 4.03 16.06 -7.67
CA LEU A 181 4.88 15.18 -8.49
C LEU A 181 4.51 15.20 -9.99
N ALA A 182 3.34 15.71 -10.36
CA ALA A 182 3.00 15.93 -11.76
C ALA A 182 3.71 17.16 -12.37
N HIS A 183 4.37 17.98 -11.56
CA HIS A 183 5.09 19.16 -12.02
C HIS A 183 6.56 18.81 -12.33
N GLU A 184 7.06 19.19 -13.50
CA GLU A 184 8.40 18.85 -14.02
C GLU A 184 9.57 19.22 -13.10
N GLN A 185 9.40 20.23 -12.24
CA GLN A 185 10.44 20.72 -11.32
C GLN A 185 10.36 20.11 -9.92
N VAL A 186 9.40 19.20 -9.68
CA VAL A 186 9.24 18.51 -8.39
C VAL A 186 9.77 17.08 -8.53
N ALA A 187 10.74 16.73 -7.68
CA ALA A 187 11.40 15.41 -7.68
C ALA A 187 10.90 14.53 -6.52
#